data_1511917b49a096211177f7fc2266c299
#
_entry.id   1511917b49a096211177f7fc2266c299
#
_cell.length_a   1.000
_cell.length_b   1.000
_cell.length_c   1.000
_cell.angle_alpha   90.00
_cell.angle_beta   90.00
_cell.angle_gamma   90.00
#
_symmetry.space_group_name_H-M   'P 1'
#
loop_
_entity.id
_entity.type
_entity.pdbx_description
1 polymer ?
#
loop_
_entity_poly.entity_id
_entity_poly.type
_entity_poly.pdbx_seq_one_letter_code
_entity_poly.pdbx_strand_id
1 'polypeptide(L)'
;MMDNSNFNRVQAVINLDNIRDNITAMKRLIDGDKKMLAVIKADAYGHGAVEVAEALDDLVDFFAVAFIDEALELRRANIDKPILILGYTDPSDYELILRYDVRPAMYEVDDAQKLSDLAVSMNTKAKIHIKVDTGMGRIGFTCDEDGVKNIEKISQMPGIEIEGIFTHYAKADELDKTAANGQLEKFRWINSQLEALGIHIPVRHISNSAGIMEMDNSDFDMVRSGIVTYGLYPSDEVDKNIAALKPAMRLMS
;
A
#
# COMPACT_ATOMS: atom_id res chain seq x y z
N MET A 1 25.27 -28.01 9.83
CA MET A 1 24.68 -29.28 9.34
C MET A 1 23.19 -29.07 9.36
N MET A 2 22.54 -28.92 8.22
CA MET A 2 21.07 -28.87 8.16
C MET A 2 20.55 -30.26 8.52
N ASP A 3 19.63 -30.31 9.48
CA ASP A 3 18.96 -31.55 9.87
C ASP A 3 18.09 -32.04 8.71
N ASN A 4 18.49 -33.13 8.08
CA ASN A 4 17.84 -33.74 6.90
C ASN A 4 16.59 -34.57 7.26
N SER A 5 16.05 -34.45 8.48
CA SER A 5 14.98 -35.35 8.95
C SER A 5 13.56 -34.96 8.56
N ASN A 6 13.33 -33.83 7.86
CA ASN A 6 12.00 -33.34 7.46
C ASN A 6 11.91 -32.92 5.98
N PHE A 7 12.42 -33.73 5.06
CA PHE A 7 12.16 -33.49 3.63
C PHE A 7 10.70 -33.83 3.29
N ASN A 8 9.86 -32.79 3.23
CA ASN A 8 8.59 -32.90 2.51
C ASN A 8 8.89 -33.12 1.02
N ARG A 9 8.04 -33.90 0.34
CA ARG A 9 8.18 -34.24 -1.09
C ARG A 9 8.31 -33.00 -2.00
N VAL A 10 7.77 -31.87 -1.56
CA VAL A 10 7.90 -30.55 -2.22
C VAL A 10 8.09 -29.49 -1.15
N GLN A 11 9.03 -28.59 -1.36
CA GLN A 11 9.35 -27.50 -0.44
C GLN A 11 9.50 -26.19 -1.20
N ALA A 12 8.89 -25.11 -0.71
CA ALA A 12 9.20 -23.75 -1.13
C ALA A 12 10.36 -23.20 -0.28
N VAL A 13 11.41 -22.75 -0.94
CA VAL A 13 12.57 -22.12 -0.29
C VAL A 13 12.52 -20.63 -0.60
N ILE A 14 12.45 -19.81 0.46
CA ILE A 14 12.39 -18.35 0.37
C ILE A 14 13.79 -17.79 0.65
N ASN A 15 14.21 -16.86 -0.20
CA ASN A 15 15.46 -16.12 -0.05
C ASN A 15 15.16 -14.66 0.35
N LEU A 16 15.27 -14.35 1.63
CA LEU A 16 15.01 -13.01 2.17
C LEU A 16 16.04 -11.97 1.70
N ASP A 17 17.28 -12.38 1.42
CA ASP A 17 18.30 -11.45 0.86
C ASP A 17 17.89 -10.97 -0.53
N ASN A 18 17.30 -11.84 -1.37
CA ASN A 18 16.77 -11.43 -2.67
C ASN A 18 15.61 -10.42 -2.52
N ILE A 19 14.74 -10.59 -1.52
CA ILE A 19 13.67 -9.63 -1.20
C ILE A 19 14.26 -8.27 -0.81
N ARG A 20 15.27 -8.23 0.06
CA ARG A 20 15.97 -7.00 0.44
C ARG A 20 16.65 -6.33 -0.75
N ASP A 21 17.32 -7.12 -1.59
CA ASP A 21 17.99 -6.60 -2.80
C ASP A 21 16.99 -5.99 -3.77
N ASN A 22 15.82 -6.63 -3.97
CA ASN A 22 14.76 -6.12 -4.83
C ASN A 22 14.18 -4.79 -4.31
N ILE A 23 13.88 -4.68 -3.02
CA ILE A 23 13.44 -3.41 -2.41
C ILE A 23 14.53 -2.33 -2.55
N THR A 24 15.79 -2.69 -2.33
CA THR A 24 16.91 -1.76 -2.49
C THR A 24 17.04 -1.28 -3.95
N ALA A 25 16.80 -2.16 -4.92
CA ALA A 25 16.76 -1.77 -6.33
C ALA A 25 15.61 -0.79 -6.62
N MET A 26 14.42 -1.02 -6.07
CA MET A 26 13.28 -0.10 -6.21
C MET A 26 13.55 1.26 -5.54
N LYS A 27 14.20 1.29 -4.38
CA LYS A 27 14.57 2.55 -3.70
C LYS A 27 15.52 3.42 -4.54
N ARG A 28 16.33 2.83 -5.39
CA ARG A 28 17.23 3.59 -6.30
C ARG A 28 16.50 4.27 -7.46
N LEU A 29 15.27 3.85 -7.75
CA LEU A 29 14.44 4.41 -8.82
C LEU A 29 13.56 5.57 -8.35
N ILE A 30 13.49 5.82 -7.04
CA ILE A 30 12.69 6.90 -6.47
C ILE A 30 13.60 8.00 -5.95
N ASP A 31 13.19 9.25 -6.19
CA ASP A 31 13.96 10.42 -5.81
C ASP A 31 13.71 10.85 -4.36
N GLY A 32 14.76 11.39 -3.73
CA GLY A 32 14.66 12.10 -2.46
C GLY A 32 14.18 11.25 -1.28
N ASP A 33 13.42 11.89 -0.39
CA ASP A 33 12.94 11.31 0.87
C ASP A 33 11.58 10.60 0.73
N LYS A 34 11.25 10.09 -0.47
CA LYS A 34 9.99 9.38 -0.68
C LYS A 34 9.92 8.11 0.14
N LYS A 35 8.73 7.92 0.75
CA LYS A 35 8.45 6.73 1.54
C LYS A 35 8.31 5.48 0.66
N MET A 36 8.80 4.37 1.15
CA MET A 36 8.62 3.04 0.56
C MET A 36 7.61 2.25 1.40
N LEU A 37 6.54 1.80 0.76
CA LEU A 37 5.59 0.86 1.35
C LEU A 37 5.80 -0.52 0.70
N ALA A 38 6.03 -1.56 1.50
CA ALA A 38 6.05 -2.94 1.01
C ALA A 38 4.67 -3.58 1.15
N VAL A 39 4.17 -4.15 0.05
CA VAL A 39 2.88 -4.88 0.02
C VAL A 39 3.14 -6.34 0.36
N ILE A 40 2.70 -6.77 1.55
CA ILE A 40 2.93 -8.10 2.13
C ILE A 40 1.63 -8.86 2.42
N LYS A 41 0.54 -8.49 1.75
CA LYS A 41 -0.74 -9.20 1.83
C LYS A 41 -0.65 -10.64 1.33
N ALA A 42 -1.63 -11.48 1.66
CA ALA A 42 -1.70 -12.89 1.28
C ALA A 42 -0.41 -13.65 1.67
N ASP A 43 -0.03 -13.50 2.95
CA ASP A 43 1.19 -14.07 3.51
C ASP A 43 2.44 -13.69 2.69
N ALA A 44 2.59 -12.39 2.41
CA ALA A 44 3.63 -11.84 1.55
C ALA A 44 3.68 -12.56 0.18
N TYR A 45 2.50 -12.73 -0.45
CA TYR A 45 2.34 -13.51 -1.70
C TYR A 45 2.87 -14.95 -1.55
N GLY A 46 2.71 -15.55 -0.37
CA GLY A 46 3.16 -16.90 -0.04
C GLY A 46 4.64 -17.01 0.35
N HIS A 47 5.27 -15.89 0.71
CA HIS A 47 6.69 -15.85 1.11
C HIS A 47 6.90 -15.78 2.64
N GLY A 48 5.82 -15.75 3.46
CA GLY A 48 5.89 -15.56 4.90
C GLY A 48 5.86 -14.08 5.29
N ALA A 49 4.68 -13.57 5.70
CA ALA A 49 4.48 -12.14 5.92
C ALA A 49 5.34 -11.60 7.07
N VAL A 50 5.47 -12.37 8.15
CA VAL A 50 6.24 -11.98 9.33
C VAL A 50 7.73 -11.92 9.00
N GLU A 51 8.29 -12.97 8.42
CA GLU A 51 9.70 -13.05 8.06
C GLU A 51 10.09 -11.98 7.02
N VAL A 52 9.20 -11.71 6.06
CA VAL A 52 9.41 -10.64 5.08
C VAL A 52 9.33 -9.27 5.75
N ALA A 53 8.40 -9.04 6.68
CA ALA A 53 8.30 -7.78 7.40
C ALA A 53 9.55 -7.52 8.26
N GLU A 54 10.02 -8.53 9.02
CA GLU A 54 11.25 -8.45 9.80
C GLU A 54 12.46 -8.16 8.91
N ALA A 55 12.57 -8.86 7.77
CA ALA A 55 13.66 -8.66 6.83
C ALA A 55 13.68 -7.27 6.18
N LEU A 56 12.54 -6.58 6.08
CA LEU A 56 12.40 -5.28 5.43
C LEU A 56 12.30 -4.11 6.41
N ASP A 57 12.31 -4.33 7.72
CA ASP A 57 12.00 -3.32 8.72
C ASP A 57 12.90 -2.06 8.62
N ASP A 58 14.18 -2.22 8.33
CA ASP A 58 15.13 -1.13 8.12
C ASP A 58 15.06 -0.46 6.73
N LEU A 59 14.35 -1.06 5.78
CA LEU A 59 14.32 -0.63 4.38
C LEU A 59 13.02 0.08 3.97
N VAL A 60 11.92 -0.12 4.69
CA VAL A 60 10.61 0.43 4.32
C VAL A 60 10.01 1.31 5.42
N ASP A 61 9.08 2.16 5.06
CA ASP A 61 8.42 3.08 5.99
C ASP A 61 7.04 2.57 6.41
N PHE A 62 6.39 1.78 5.55
CA PHE A 62 5.05 1.22 5.73
C PHE A 62 4.99 -0.21 5.26
N PHE A 63 4.08 -0.97 5.84
CA PHE A 63 3.60 -2.22 5.26
C PHE A 63 2.15 -2.08 4.77
N ALA A 64 1.75 -2.90 3.79
CA ALA A 64 0.35 -2.97 3.38
C ALA A 64 -0.12 -4.40 3.27
N VAL A 65 -1.34 -4.62 3.77
CA VAL A 65 -2.03 -5.89 3.84
C VAL A 65 -3.41 -5.80 3.17
N ALA A 66 -4.14 -6.91 3.02
CA ALA A 66 -5.46 -6.91 2.42
C ALA A 66 -6.57 -6.64 3.45
N PHE A 67 -6.47 -7.16 4.68
CA PHE A 67 -7.51 -7.10 5.72
C PHE A 67 -6.90 -7.15 7.12
N ILE A 68 -7.73 -7.00 8.14
CA ILE A 68 -7.31 -6.78 9.54
C ILE A 68 -6.55 -7.98 10.12
N ASP A 69 -6.92 -9.22 9.83
CA ASP A 69 -6.26 -10.40 10.42
C ASP A 69 -4.77 -10.48 10.04
N GLU A 70 -4.42 -10.11 8.80
CA GLU A 70 -3.03 -10.01 8.36
C GLU A 70 -2.27 -8.92 9.14
N ALA A 71 -2.92 -7.78 9.40
CA ALA A 71 -2.31 -6.71 10.21
C ALA A 71 -2.09 -7.16 11.66
N LEU A 72 -3.06 -7.89 12.24
CA LEU A 72 -2.95 -8.42 13.60
C LEU A 72 -1.85 -9.48 13.73
N GLU A 73 -1.62 -10.29 12.70
CA GLU A 73 -0.51 -11.23 12.66
C GLU A 73 0.83 -10.49 12.76
N LEU A 74 1.02 -9.45 11.99
CA LEU A 74 2.23 -8.61 12.05
C LEU A 74 2.39 -7.93 13.42
N ARG A 75 1.31 -7.41 14.00
CA ARG A 75 1.35 -6.80 15.34
C ARG A 75 1.72 -7.80 16.45
N ARG A 76 1.23 -9.06 16.36
CA ARG A 76 1.61 -10.14 17.30
C ARG A 76 3.08 -10.52 17.17
N ALA A 77 3.68 -10.31 16.00
CA ALA A 77 5.12 -10.46 15.75
C ALA A 77 5.95 -9.21 16.12
N ASN A 78 5.35 -8.22 16.79
CA ASN A 78 5.99 -6.96 17.21
C ASN A 78 6.49 -6.11 16.03
N ILE A 79 5.82 -6.15 14.89
CA ILE A 79 6.07 -5.21 13.80
C ILE A 79 5.33 -3.90 14.11
N ASP A 80 6.08 -2.85 14.45
CA ASP A 80 5.56 -1.56 14.92
C ASP A 80 5.32 -0.54 13.80
N LYS A 81 5.88 -0.77 12.61
CA LYS A 81 5.71 0.14 11.47
C LYS A 81 4.23 0.35 11.11
N PRO A 82 3.87 1.51 10.55
CA PRO A 82 2.54 1.78 10.02
C PRO A 82 2.09 0.67 9.07
N ILE A 83 0.86 0.17 9.26
CA ILE A 83 0.25 -0.85 8.40
C ILE A 83 -0.99 -0.27 7.75
N LEU A 84 -1.06 -0.32 6.41
CA LEU A 84 -2.20 0.10 5.61
C LEU A 84 -2.99 -1.12 5.14
N ILE A 85 -4.30 -1.16 5.43
CA ILE A 85 -5.22 -2.11 4.81
C ILE A 85 -5.66 -1.55 3.46
N LEU A 86 -5.38 -2.31 2.38
CA LEU A 86 -5.69 -1.88 1.01
C LEU A 86 -7.12 -2.22 0.58
N GLY A 87 -7.77 -3.16 1.28
CA GLY A 87 -9.13 -3.62 1.04
C GLY A 87 -10.18 -2.89 1.85
N TYR A 88 -11.39 -3.43 1.84
CA TYR A 88 -12.47 -3.00 2.71
C TYR A 88 -12.19 -3.43 4.16
N THR A 89 -12.57 -2.58 5.11
CA THR A 89 -12.55 -2.90 6.53
C THR A 89 -13.99 -2.82 7.06
N ASP A 90 -14.50 -3.93 7.57
CA ASP A 90 -15.85 -3.98 8.14
C ASP A 90 -15.94 -3.14 9.42
N PRO A 91 -17.03 -2.40 9.66
CA PRO A 91 -17.21 -1.64 10.89
C PRO A 91 -17.08 -2.45 12.19
N SER A 92 -17.33 -3.76 12.16
CA SER A 92 -17.11 -4.64 13.32
C SER A 92 -15.64 -4.75 13.73
N ASP A 93 -14.71 -4.41 12.84
CA ASP A 93 -13.27 -4.46 13.08
C ASP A 93 -12.67 -3.11 13.53
N TYR A 94 -13.47 -2.03 13.60
CA TYR A 94 -12.96 -0.69 13.88
C TYR A 94 -12.31 -0.56 15.26
N GLU A 95 -12.77 -1.31 16.25
CA GLU A 95 -12.11 -1.34 17.56
C GLU A 95 -10.69 -1.91 17.45
N LEU A 96 -10.47 -2.94 16.63
CA LEU A 96 -9.15 -3.49 16.36
C LEU A 96 -8.26 -2.50 15.57
N ILE A 97 -8.83 -1.79 14.59
CA ILE A 97 -8.15 -0.72 13.86
C ILE A 97 -7.56 0.32 14.84
N LEU A 98 -8.36 0.79 15.79
CA LEU A 98 -7.95 1.79 16.77
C LEU A 98 -6.95 1.25 17.78
N ARG A 99 -7.18 0.05 18.33
CA ARG A 99 -6.33 -0.57 19.35
C ARG A 99 -4.93 -0.89 18.84
N TYR A 100 -4.82 -1.29 17.58
CA TYR A 100 -3.56 -1.74 16.97
C TYR A 100 -2.92 -0.69 16.04
N ASP A 101 -3.41 0.54 16.04
CA ASP A 101 -2.93 1.65 15.20
C ASP A 101 -2.72 1.21 13.74
N VAL A 102 -3.79 0.66 13.14
CA VAL A 102 -3.81 0.23 11.72
C VAL A 102 -4.55 1.27 10.88
N ARG A 103 -4.11 1.50 9.65
CA ARG A 103 -4.69 2.49 8.73
C ARG A 103 -5.65 1.77 7.77
N PRO A 104 -6.97 1.97 7.87
CA PRO A 104 -7.89 1.47 6.85
C PRO A 104 -7.89 2.37 5.61
N ALA A 105 -8.09 1.76 4.42
CA ALA A 105 -8.52 2.49 3.25
C ALA A 105 -9.97 2.95 3.45
N MET A 106 -10.23 4.26 3.28
CA MET A 106 -11.55 4.84 3.49
C MET A 106 -12.09 5.46 2.20
N TYR A 107 -13.32 5.07 1.84
CA TYR A 107 -13.98 5.53 0.60
C TYR A 107 -15.51 5.57 0.71
N GLU A 108 -16.04 5.52 1.94
CA GLU A 108 -17.46 5.72 2.25
C GLU A 108 -17.60 6.68 3.43
N VAL A 109 -18.47 7.68 3.29
CA VAL A 109 -18.67 8.71 4.33
C VAL A 109 -19.30 8.13 5.58
N ASP A 110 -20.29 7.24 5.41
CA ASP A 110 -21.00 6.62 6.54
C ASP A 110 -20.08 5.71 7.37
N ASP A 111 -19.15 5.03 6.73
CA ASP A 111 -18.15 4.20 7.40
C ASP A 111 -17.10 5.05 8.11
N ALA A 112 -16.67 6.16 7.51
CA ALA A 112 -15.82 7.14 8.15
C ALA A 112 -16.49 7.75 9.40
N GLN A 113 -17.80 8.02 9.34
CA GLN A 113 -18.55 8.54 10.48
C GLN A 113 -18.60 7.53 11.64
N LYS A 114 -18.89 6.25 11.36
CA LYS A 114 -18.87 5.19 12.39
C LYS A 114 -17.50 5.05 13.04
N LEU A 115 -16.44 5.08 12.24
CA LEU A 115 -15.06 5.02 12.75
C LEU A 115 -14.72 6.25 13.59
N SER A 116 -15.13 7.44 13.15
CA SER A 116 -14.96 8.69 13.89
C SER A 116 -15.67 8.67 15.26
N ASP A 117 -16.93 8.24 15.29
CA ASP A 117 -17.72 8.18 16.53
C ASP A 117 -17.08 7.22 17.54
N LEU A 118 -16.63 6.06 17.07
CA LEU A 118 -15.91 5.10 17.92
C LEU A 118 -14.58 5.67 18.41
N ALA A 119 -13.79 6.31 17.54
CA ALA A 119 -12.52 6.91 17.91
C ALA A 119 -12.69 7.99 18.99
N VAL A 120 -13.71 8.86 18.85
CA VAL A 120 -14.06 9.88 19.86
C VAL A 120 -14.44 9.20 21.18
N SER A 121 -15.26 8.15 21.14
CA SER A 121 -15.68 7.42 22.36
C SER A 121 -14.49 6.77 23.09
N MET A 122 -13.46 6.37 22.35
CA MET A 122 -12.21 5.80 22.87
C MET A 122 -11.14 6.87 23.21
N ASN A 123 -11.47 8.16 23.07
CA ASN A 123 -10.58 9.30 23.28
C ASN A 123 -9.29 9.21 22.44
N THR A 124 -9.43 8.83 21.18
CA THR A 124 -8.34 8.69 20.21
C THR A 124 -8.74 9.25 18.84
N LYS A 125 -7.84 9.16 17.85
CA LYS A 125 -8.13 9.43 16.45
C LYS A 125 -7.75 8.24 15.59
N ALA A 126 -8.58 7.97 14.57
CA ALA A 126 -8.28 7.01 13.54
C ALA A 126 -7.46 7.66 12.43
N LYS A 127 -6.26 7.16 12.17
CA LYS A 127 -5.49 7.52 10.97
C LYS A 127 -6.00 6.71 9.81
N ILE A 128 -6.39 7.39 8.74
CA ILE A 128 -6.93 6.74 7.54
C ILE A 128 -6.19 7.16 6.28
N HIS A 129 -6.24 6.30 5.26
CA HIS A 129 -5.89 6.68 3.89
C HIS A 129 -7.14 6.72 3.02
N ILE A 130 -7.47 7.88 2.48
CA ILE A 130 -8.56 8.03 1.51
C ILE A 130 -8.22 7.25 0.24
N LYS A 131 -9.15 6.41 -0.22
CA LYS A 131 -9.02 5.73 -1.50
C LYS A 131 -9.85 6.42 -2.57
N VAL A 132 -9.20 6.74 -3.69
CA VAL A 132 -9.83 7.35 -4.87
C VAL A 132 -9.74 6.40 -6.07
N ASP A 133 -10.78 6.30 -6.86
CA ASP A 133 -10.77 5.58 -8.13
C ASP A 133 -10.57 6.54 -9.31
N THR A 134 -9.39 6.51 -9.87
CA THR A 134 -9.02 7.32 -11.05
C THR A 134 -9.20 6.56 -12.38
N GLY A 135 -9.67 5.31 -12.32
CA GLY A 135 -9.90 4.48 -13.51
C GLY A 135 -9.57 3.00 -13.38
N MET A 136 -9.27 2.53 -12.15
CA MET A 136 -9.11 1.09 -11.87
C MET A 136 -10.47 0.37 -11.88
N GLY A 137 -11.58 1.06 -11.51
CA GLY A 137 -12.93 0.50 -11.51
C GLY A 137 -13.16 -0.54 -10.42
N ARG A 138 -12.53 -0.39 -9.24
CA ARG A 138 -12.61 -1.39 -8.18
C ARG A 138 -13.23 -0.86 -6.90
N ILE A 139 -12.57 0.05 -6.20
CA ILE A 139 -13.01 0.72 -4.97
C ILE A 139 -12.46 2.13 -4.95
N GLY A 140 -13.11 3.05 -4.24
CA GLY A 140 -12.66 4.42 -4.05
C GLY A 140 -13.74 5.44 -4.36
N PHE A 141 -13.61 6.64 -3.80
CA PHE A 141 -14.40 7.79 -4.21
C PHE A 141 -14.15 8.10 -5.68
N THR A 142 -15.17 8.56 -6.37
CA THR A 142 -15.04 9.06 -7.75
C THR A 142 -14.13 10.29 -7.80
N CYS A 143 -13.41 10.44 -8.90
CA CYS A 143 -12.52 11.57 -9.10
C CYS A 143 -13.28 12.72 -9.79
N ASP A 144 -14.22 13.31 -9.06
CA ASP A 144 -15.13 14.39 -9.47
C ASP A 144 -15.46 15.31 -8.27
N GLU A 145 -16.34 16.28 -8.47
CA GLU A 145 -16.78 17.22 -7.43
C GLU A 145 -17.44 16.52 -6.24
N ASP A 146 -18.16 15.41 -6.45
CA ASP A 146 -18.82 14.68 -5.37
C ASP A 146 -17.80 13.91 -4.53
N GLY A 147 -16.77 13.34 -5.15
CA GLY A 147 -15.63 12.76 -4.44
C GLY A 147 -14.91 13.79 -3.56
N VAL A 148 -14.66 14.99 -4.10
CA VAL A 148 -14.05 16.11 -3.32
C VAL A 148 -14.92 16.48 -2.12
N LYS A 149 -16.24 16.69 -2.31
CA LYS A 149 -17.19 17.02 -1.22
C LYS A 149 -17.24 15.92 -0.15
N ASN A 150 -17.18 14.66 -0.53
CA ASN A 150 -17.18 13.56 0.42
C ASN A 150 -15.90 13.52 1.25
N ILE A 151 -14.75 13.75 0.63
CA ILE A 151 -13.46 13.83 1.35
C ILE A 151 -13.44 15.06 2.29
N GLU A 152 -13.98 16.20 1.85
CA GLU A 152 -14.14 17.38 2.69
C GLU A 152 -14.97 17.09 3.94
N LYS A 153 -16.11 16.39 3.81
CA LYS A 153 -16.91 15.99 4.98
C LYS A 153 -16.11 15.11 5.94
N ILE A 154 -15.33 14.15 5.42
CA ILE A 154 -14.50 13.27 6.26
C ILE A 154 -13.42 14.06 6.99
N SER A 155 -12.80 15.06 6.34
CA SER A 155 -11.76 15.90 6.94
C SER A 155 -12.24 16.71 8.16
N GLN A 156 -13.54 16.94 8.27
CA GLN A 156 -14.18 17.68 9.38
C GLN A 156 -14.60 16.78 10.55
N MET A 157 -14.47 15.45 10.42
CA MET A 157 -14.86 14.50 11.47
C MET A 157 -13.85 14.50 12.62
N PRO A 158 -14.29 14.70 13.88
CA PRO A 158 -13.38 14.92 15.01
C PRO A 158 -12.51 13.72 15.37
N GLY A 159 -12.98 12.50 15.08
CA GLY A 159 -12.27 11.25 15.35
C GLY A 159 -11.35 10.80 14.22
N ILE A 160 -11.28 11.54 13.10
CA ILE A 160 -10.50 11.17 11.92
C ILE A 160 -9.23 12.03 11.79
N GLU A 161 -8.15 11.39 11.37
CA GLU A 161 -6.95 12.01 10.84
C GLU A 161 -6.68 11.43 9.44
N ILE A 162 -6.80 12.25 8.39
CA ILE A 162 -6.47 11.84 7.04
C ILE A 162 -4.94 11.87 6.91
N GLU A 163 -4.28 10.71 7.16
CA GLU A 163 -2.83 10.56 7.04
C GLU A 163 -2.41 10.47 5.58
N GLY A 164 -3.25 9.88 4.71
CA GLY A 164 -2.91 9.72 3.31
C GLY A 164 -4.09 9.70 2.35
N ILE A 165 -3.77 9.81 1.06
CA ILE A 165 -4.70 9.63 -0.05
C ILE A 165 -4.03 8.80 -1.14
N PHE A 166 -4.76 7.84 -1.73
CA PHE A 166 -4.18 7.01 -2.76
C PHE A 166 -5.14 6.54 -3.82
N THR A 167 -4.55 6.23 -4.96
CA THR A 167 -5.19 5.50 -6.06
C THR A 167 -4.31 4.32 -6.49
N HIS A 168 -4.66 3.65 -7.58
CA HIS A 168 -3.91 2.51 -8.10
C HIS A 168 -3.92 2.52 -9.62
N TYR A 169 -2.74 2.44 -10.23
CA TYR A 169 -2.62 2.28 -11.66
C TYR A 169 -3.19 0.93 -12.12
N ALA A 170 -4.08 0.98 -13.11
CA ALA A 170 -4.66 -0.22 -13.71
C ALA A 170 -3.73 -0.85 -14.76
N LYS A 171 -2.99 0.01 -15.49
CA LYS A 171 -2.26 -0.35 -16.71
C LYS A 171 -0.89 0.35 -16.82
N ALA A 172 -0.20 0.57 -15.70
CA ALA A 172 1.14 1.15 -15.74
C ALA A 172 2.20 0.19 -16.29
N ASP A 173 1.89 -1.08 -16.38
CA ASP A 173 2.74 -2.15 -16.90
C ASP A 173 2.58 -2.39 -18.41
N GLU A 174 1.62 -1.76 -19.10
CA GLU A 174 1.48 -1.78 -20.55
C GLU A 174 2.44 -0.75 -21.22
N LEU A 175 2.87 -1.01 -22.46
CA LEU A 175 3.69 -0.04 -23.24
C LEU A 175 2.93 1.26 -23.50
N ASP A 176 1.63 1.19 -23.79
CA ASP A 176 0.78 2.36 -23.94
C ASP A 176 0.43 2.97 -22.59
N LYS A 177 1.08 4.07 -22.24
CA LYS A 177 0.87 4.81 -21.00
C LYS A 177 -0.34 5.75 -21.00
N THR A 178 -1.15 5.76 -22.06
CA THR A 178 -2.31 6.68 -22.17
C THR A 178 -3.27 6.54 -20.99
N ALA A 179 -3.64 5.32 -20.63
CA ALA A 179 -4.52 5.05 -19.50
C ALA A 179 -3.87 5.44 -18.15
N ALA A 180 -2.60 5.10 -17.94
CA ALA A 180 -1.86 5.43 -16.73
C ALA A 180 -1.69 6.95 -16.57
N ASN A 181 -1.35 7.66 -17.64
CA ASN A 181 -1.27 9.13 -17.64
C ASN A 181 -2.63 9.78 -17.36
N GLY A 182 -3.71 9.26 -17.92
CA GLY A 182 -5.07 9.73 -17.59
C GLY A 182 -5.44 9.54 -16.13
N GLN A 183 -5.00 8.43 -15.49
CA GLN A 183 -5.18 8.22 -14.05
C GLN A 183 -4.33 9.19 -13.22
N LEU A 184 -3.11 9.48 -13.65
CA LEU A 184 -2.20 10.43 -13.02
C LEU A 184 -2.81 11.83 -13.00
N GLU A 185 -3.32 12.32 -14.14
CA GLU A 185 -3.95 13.63 -14.25
C GLU A 185 -5.21 13.76 -13.35
N LYS A 186 -6.05 12.74 -13.30
CA LYS A 186 -7.19 12.71 -12.38
C LYS A 186 -6.75 12.77 -10.92
N PHE A 187 -5.68 12.05 -10.56
CA PHE A 187 -5.17 12.06 -9.19
C PHE A 187 -4.54 13.41 -8.82
N ARG A 188 -3.84 14.05 -9.75
CA ARG A 188 -3.35 15.43 -9.59
C ARG A 188 -4.50 16.41 -9.39
N TRP A 189 -5.54 16.29 -10.22
CA TRP A 189 -6.71 17.15 -10.14
C TRP A 189 -7.39 17.06 -8.76
N ILE A 190 -7.72 15.87 -8.27
CA ILE A 190 -8.42 15.76 -6.96
C ILE A 190 -7.54 16.30 -5.82
N ASN A 191 -6.23 16.04 -5.83
CA ASN A 191 -5.34 16.62 -4.83
C ASN A 191 -5.32 18.14 -4.90
N SER A 192 -5.32 18.74 -6.09
CA SER A 192 -5.36 20.20 -6.24
C SER A 192 -6.67 20.81 -5.74
N GLN A 193 -7.82 20.11 -5.91
CA GLN A 193 -9.11 20.56 -5.36
C GLN A 193 -9.11 20.54 -3.83
N LEU A 194 -8.56 19.49 -3.22
CA LEU A 194 -8.46 19.37 -1.77
C LEU A 194 -7.52 20.45 -1.18
N GLU A 195 -6.39 20.69 -1.80
CA GLU A 195 -5.48 21.78 -1.40
C GLU A 195 -6.15 23.16 -1.50
N ALA A 196 -6.96 23.41 -2.54
CA ALA A 196 -7.71 24.65 -2.70
C ALA A 196 -8.74 24.87 -1.58
N LEU A 197 -9.26 23.79 -0.97
CA LEU A 197 -10.13 23.81 0.20
C LEU A 197 -9.35 23.91 1.53
N GLY A 198 -8.01 23.96 1.48
CA GLY A 198 -7.16 23.97 2.67
C GLY A 198 -6.99 22.60 3.34
N ILE A 199 -7.35 21.52 2.64
CA ILE A 199 -7.21 20.15 3.11
C ILE A 199 -5.86 19.62 2.65
N HIS A 200 -4.87 19.70 3.54
CA HIS A 200 -3.52 19.20 3.29
C HIS A 200 -3.39 17.74 3.73
N ILE A 201 -3.07 16.84 2.79
CA ILE A 201 -2.88 15.41 3.07
C ILE A 201 -1.39 15.07 2.90
N PRO A 202 -0.70 14.64 3.97
CA PRO A 202 0.76 14.54 3.98
C PRO A 202 1.32 13.37 3.15
N VAL A 203 0.55 12.30 2.92
CA VAL A 203 1.05 11.11 2.21
C VAL A 203 0.18 10.80 0.99
N ARG A 204 0.61 11.25 -0.17
CA ARG A 204 -0.08 11.00 -1.45
C ARG A 204 0.63 9.89 -2.21
N HIS A 205 -0.09 8.87 -2.68
CA HIS A 205 0.55 7.76 -3.38
C HIS A 205 -0.31 7.12 -4.45
N ILE A 206 0.28 6.85 -5.61
CA ILE A 206 -0.36 6.24 -6.78
C ILE A 206 0.39 4.98 -7.24
N SER A 207 1.74 5.03 -7.24
CA SER A 207 2.58 4.04 -7.89
C SER A 207 2.54 2.68 -7.22
N ASN A 208 2.24 1.66 -8.02
CA ASN A 208 2.47 0.25 -7.76
C ASN A 208 3.85 -0.16 -8.30
N SER A 209 4.16 -1.45 -8.38
CA SER A 209 5.43 -1.95 -8.91
C SER A 209 5.77 -1.42 -10.30
N ALA A 210 4.81 -1.43 -11.23
CA ALA A 210 5.00 -0.88 -12.57
C ALA A 210 5.18 0.64 -12.54
N GLY A 211 4.39 1.33 -11.71
CA GLY A 211 4.51 2.78 -11.54
C GLY A 211 5.87 3.20 -10.98
N ILE A 212 6.49 2.39 -10.10
CA ILE A 212 7.86 2.67 -9.63
C ILE A 212 8.87 2.60 -10.78
N MET A 213 8.71 1.61 -11.65
CA MET A 213 9.67 1.36 -12.73
C MET A 213 9.48 2.30 -13.94
N GLU A 214 8.24 2.66 -14.27
CA GLU A 214 7.90 3.19 -15.59
C GLU A 214 7.22 4.57 -15.60
N MET A 215 6.82 5.09 -14.43
CA MET A 215 6.11 6.35 -14.33
C MET A 215 6.91 7.39 -13.56
N ASP A 216 6.64 8.68 -13.84
CA ASP A 216 7.18 9.76 -13.03
C ASP A 216 6.54 9.76 -11.64
N ASN A 217 7.36 9.63 -10.61
CA ASN A 217 6.95 9.60 -9.21
C ASN A 217 7.23 10.93 -8.46
N SER A 218 7.70 11.97 -9.16
CA SER A 218 8.20 13.20 -8.54
C SER A 218 7.18 13.94 -7.67
N ASP A 219 5.89 13.88 -8.03
CA ASP A 219 4.81 14.65 -7.40
C ASP A 219 4.26 14.04 -6.09
N PHE A 220 4.67 12.81 -5.73
CA PHE A 220 4.03 12.05 -4.66
C PHE A 220 5.01 11.65 -3.56
N ASP A 221 4.45 11.32 -2.40
CA ASP A 221 5.20 11.21 -1.16
C ASP A 221 5.58 9.76 -0.83
N MET A 222 4.90 8.77 -1.43
CA MET A 222 5.13 7.36 -1.17
C MET A 222 4.88 6.51 -2.42
N VAL A 223 5.64 5.41 -2.54
CA VAL A 223 5.44 4.36 -3.56
C VAL A 223 5.15 3.02 -2.89
N ARG A 224 4.48 2.10 -3.63
CA ARG A 224 4.07 0.80 -3.12
C ARG A 224 4.72 -0.33 -3.91
N SER A 225 5.75 -0.93 -3.34
CA SER A 225 6.42 -2.10 -3.89
C SER A 225 5.58 -3.36 -3.64
N GLY A 226 5.05 -3.95 -4.70
CA GLY A 226 4.28 -5.20 -4.68
C GLY A 226 5.07 -6.36 -5.25
N ILE A 227 4.68 -6.82 -6.44
CA ILE A 227 5.23 -8.03 -7.07
C ILE A 227 6.75 -7.99 -7.28
N VAL A 228 7.33 -6.81 -7.54
CA VAL A 228 8.78 -6.63 -7.72
C VAL A 228 9.57 -6.92 -6.44
N THR A 229 8.97 -6.79 -5.26
CA THR A 229 9.57 -7.19 -3.98
C THR A 229 9.99 -8.65 -3.99
N TYR A 230 9.21 -9.49 -4.66
CA TYR A 230 9.41 -10.94 -4.75
C TYR A 230 10.23 -11.38 -5.97
N GLY A 231 10.74 -10.40 -6.74
CA GLY A 231 11.63 -10.64 -7.88
C GLY A 231 10.91 -10.98 -9.18
N LEU A 232 9.64 -10.57 -9.30
CA LEU A 232 8.84 -10.76 -10.50
C LEU A 232 8.52 -9.41 -11.16
N TYR A 233 8.68 -9.34 -12.46
CA TYR A 233 8.29 -8.15 -13.23
C TYR A 233 6.76 -8.08 -13.37
N PRO A 234 6.17 -6.86 -13.36
CA PRO A 234 4.72 -6.68 -13.45
C PRO A 234 4.08 -7.26 -14.70
N SER A 235 4.78 -7.17 -15.83
CA SER A 235 4.38 -7.78 -17.10
C SER A 235 5.61 -8.05 -18.00
N ASP A 236 5.41 -8.60 -19.17
CA ASP A 236 6.48 -8.77 -20.16
C ASP A 236 6.78 -7.48 -20.94
N GLU A 237 5.91 -6.48 -20.83
CA GLU A 237 6.06 -5.19 -21.52
C GLU A 237 6.93 -4.18 -20.77
N VAL A 238 7.18 -4.39 -19.46
CA VAL A 238 8.05 -3.51 -18.66
C VAL A 238 9.51 -3.65 -19.09
N ASP A 239 10.22 -2.53 -19.13
CA ASP A 239 11.67 -2.56 -19.39
C ASP A 239 12.44 -3.22 -18.24
N LYS A 240 12.84 -4.46 -18.45
CA LYS A 240 13.59 -5.27 -17.46
C LYS A 240 15.02 -4.76 -17.20
N ASN A 241 15.53 -3.83 -18.04
CA ASN A 241 16.87 -3.23 -17.83
C ASN A 241 16.86 -2.13 -16.76
N ILE A 242 15.69 -1.60 -16.39
CA ILE A 242 15.55 -0.56 -15.37
C ILE A 242 16.04 -1.06 -14.00
N ALA A 243 15.73 -2.31 -13.66
CA ALA A 243 16.18 -2.94 -12.43
C ALA A 243 16.33 -4.45 -12.60
N ALA A 244 17.48 -4.99 -12.20
CA ALA A 244 17.69 -6.44 -12.18
C ALA A 244 17.02 -7.03 -10.92
N LEU A 245 15.90 -7.73 -11.10
CA LEU A 245 15.17 -8.38 -10.02
C LEU A 245 15.66 -9.82 -9.80
N LYS A 246 15.65 -10.26 -8.55
CA LYS A 246 16.05 -11.59 -8.13
C LYS A 246 14.83 -12.38 -7.63
N PRO A 247 14.37 -13.45 -8.29
CA PRO A 247 13.30 -14.29 -7.77
C PRO A 247 13.59 -14.75 -6.34
N ALA A 248 12.62 -14.53 -5.44
CA ALA A 248 12.81 -14.82 -4.00
C ALA A 248 12.36 -16.21 -3.60
N MET A 249 11.50 -16.87 -4.41
CA MET A 249 11.01 -18.22 -4.15
C MET A 249 11.51 -19.21 -5.18
N ARG A 250 11.88 -20.41 -4.74
CA ARG A 250 12.08 -21.58 -5.60
C ARG A 250 11.40 -22.81 -5.01
N LEU A 251 10.83 -23.63 -5.87
CA LEU A 251 10.31 -24.94 -5.47
C LEU A 251 11.43 -26.00 -5.60
N MET A 252 11.51 -26.85 -4.59
CA MET A 252 12.41 -28.01 -4.56
C MET A 252 11.57 -29.27 -4.38
N SER A 253 11.91 -30.34 -5.10
CA SER A 253 11.27 -31.65 -5.02
C SER A 253 12.30 -32.76 -4.93
#